data_0b6bf0ae46642652e7ee3df145add8f3
#
_entry.id   0b6bf0ae46642652e7ee3df145add8f3
#
_cell.length_a   1.000
_cell.length_b   1.000
_cell.length_c   1.000
_cell.angle_alpha   90.00
_cell.angle_beta   90.00
_cell.angle_gamma   90.00
#
_symmetry.space_group_name_H-M   'P 1'
#
loop_
_entity.id
_entity.type
_entity.pdbx_description
1 polymer ?
#
loop_
_entity_poly.entity_id
_entity_poly.type
_entity_poly.pdbx_seq_one_letter_code
_entity_poly.pdbx_strand_id
1 'polypeptide(L)'
;MNILVINGSPKGKHSITLQTVNYLEILHPEHHFSILHAGQTIKLLEKDFSPALAALQAADVLLFSYPVYTFIAPSQLHRFIELVKESGINLSGKYASQITTSKHFYDTTAHRYIQDNCADLGLRYISGLSADMEDLTHEKGQKEVEAFFDFLIWNVEHGFCERPSATRTDYTPVPVTVPVCPNESKTGNVVIVADVRVSGRK
;
A
#
# COMPACT_ATOMS: atom_id res chain seq x y z
N MET A 1 -6.07 8.22 19.31
CA MET A 1 -4.96 7.49 18.68
C MET A 1 -4.27 8.36 17.64
N ASN A 2 -2.98 8.10 17.36
CA ASN A 2 -2.22 8.76 16.31
C ASN A 2 -2.33 7.93 15.01
N ILE A 3 -3.01 8.43 14.02
CA ILE A 3 -3.22 7.78 12.73
C ILE A 3 -2.34 8.46 11.69
N LEU A 4 -1.34 7.74 11.18
CA LEU A 4 -0.52 8.22 10.07
C LEU A 4 -1.15 7.79 8.74
N VAL A 5 -1.62 8.76 7.99
CA VAL A 5 -2.13 8.55 6.63
C VAL A 5 -0.97 8.58 5.65
N ILE A 6 -0.69 7.44 5.03
CA ILE A 6 0.32 7.31 3.97
C ILE A 6 -0.39 7.53 2.63
N ASN A 7 -0.37 8.78 2.16
CA ASN A 7 -0.97 9.11 0.88
C ASN A 7 -0.05 8.69 -0.27
N GLY A 8 -0.39 7.55 -0.89
CA GLY A 8 0.34 6.97 -2.02
C GLY A 8 0.04 7.63 -3.37
N SER A 9 -0.92 8.55 -3.42
CA SER A 9 -1.29 9.22 -4.66
C SER A 9 -0.20 10.21 -5.12
N PRO A 10 0.22 10.17 -6.39
CA PRO A 10 1.12 11.18 -6.95
C PRO A 10 0.49 12.59 -7.01
N LYS A 11 -0.84 12.70 -6.88
CA LYS A 11 -1.56 13.98 -6.84
C LYS A 11 -1.49 14.68 -5.48
N GLY A 12 -0.90 14.04 -4.46
CA GLY A 12 -0.74 14.59 -3.11
C GLY A 12 -2.09 15.03 -2.52
N LYS A 13 -2.19 16.28 -2.06
CA LYS A 13 -3.42 16.85 -1.45
C LYS A 13 -4.64 16.88 -2.38
N HIS A 14 -4.45 16.74 -3.68
CA HIS A 14 -5.52 16.71 -4.69
C HIS A 14 -6.00 15.28 -5.00
N SER A 15 -5.60 14.30 -4.22
CA SER A 15 -6.09 12.92 -4.35
C SER A 15 -7.56 12.82 -3.94
N ILE A 16 -8.37 12.16 -4.76
CA ILE A 16 -9.78 11.88 -4.42
C ILE A 16 -9.83 10.94 -3.21
N THR A 17 -8.99 9.91 -3.18
CA THR A 17 -8.92 8.98 -2.04
C THR A 17 -8.65 9.70 -0.72
N LEU A 18 -7.86 10.76 -0.74
CA LEU A 18 -7.58 11.55 0.45
C LEU A 18 -8.81 12.30 0.96
N GLN A 19 -9.80 12.60 0.11
CA GLN A 19 -11.04 13.25 0.57
C GLN A 19 -11.81 12.34 1.52
N THR A 20 -11.77 11.02 1.33
CA THR A 20 -12.36 10.05 2.26
C THR A 20 -11.70 10.14 3.63
N VAL A 21 -10.37 10.30 3.68
CA VAL A 21 -9.64 10.50 4.93
C VAL A 21 -10.02 11.83 5.59
N ASN A 22 -10.07 12.93 4.82
CA ASN A 22 -10.46 14.25 5.34
C ASN A 22 -11.89 14.23 5.90
N TYR A 23 -12.80 13.48 5.28
CA TYR A 23 -14.15 13.28 5.80
C TYR A 23 -14.12 12.58 7.16
N LEU A 24 -13.33 11.51 7.31
CA LEU A 24 -13.17 10.81 8.59
C LEU A 24 -12.52 11.70 9.66
N GLU A 25 -11.52 12.50 9.31
CA GLU A 25 -10.87 13.43 10.24
C GLU A 25 -11.87 14.47 10.82
N ILE A 26 -12.81 14.94 9.99
CA ILE A 26 -13.86 15.87 10.43
C ILE A 26 -14.85 15.18 11.38
N LEU A 27 -15.20 13.93 11.12
CA LEU A 27 -16.17 13.18 11.94
C LEU A 27 -15.58 12.68 13.26
N HIS A 28 -14.27 12.44 13.31
CA HIS A 28 -13.57 11.82 14.44
C HIS A 28 -12.46 12.72 14.99
N PRO A 29 -12.79 13.93 15.52
CA PRO A 29 -11.80 14.88 16.04
C PRO A 29 -11.07 14.37 17.29
N GLU A 30 -11.52 13.29 17.92
CA GLU A 30 -10.86 12.62 19.04
C GLU A 30 -9.61 11.84 18.63
N HIS A 31 -9.41 11.60 17.33
CA HIS A 31 -8.21 10.98 16.78
C HIS A 31 -7.32 12.01 16.11
N HIS A 32 -6.02 11.80 16.20
CA HIS A 32 -5.06 12.69 15.56
C HIS A 32 -4.61 12.11 14.23
N PHE A 33 -5.02 12.75 13.13
CA PHE A 33 -4.58 12.38 11.78
C PHE A 33 -3.35 13.20 11.38
N SER A 34 -2.33 12.53 10.90
CA SER A 34 -1.17 13.14 10.27
C SER A 34 -0.99 12.58 8.86
N ILE A 35 -0.67 13.42 7.88
CA ILE A 35 -0.64 13.00 6.48
C ILE A 35 0.78 13.08 5.95
N LEU A 36 1.31 11.94 5.50
CA LEU A 36 2.55 11.82 4.75
C LEU A 36 2.22 11.66 3.25
N HIS A 37 2.53 12.69 2.45
CA HIS A 37 2.29 12.65 1.00
C HIS A 37 3.35 11.83 0.26
N ALA A 38 3.48 10.55 0.60
CA ALA A 38 4.52 9.66 0.10
C ALA A 38 4.57 9.59 -1.43
N GLY A 39 3.41 9.48 -2.10
CA GLY A 39 3.36 9.43 -3.56
C GLY A 39 3.85 10.70 -4.25
N GLN A 40 3.57 11.87 -3.69
CA GLN A 40 3.98 13.14 -4.27
C GLN A 40 5.46 13.45 -3.98
N THR A 41 5.94 13.07 -2.79
CA THR A 41 7.27 13.46 -2.31
C THR A 41 8.31 12.34 -2.40
N ILE A 42 8.01 11.25 -3.10
CA ILE A 42 8.86 10.05 -3.15
C ILE A 42 10.32 10.37 -3.50
N LYS A 43 10.57 11.28 -4.46
CA LYS A 43 11.92 11.69 -4.85
C LYS A 43 12.70 12.45 -3.76
N LEU A 44 12.00 13.09 -2.83
CA LEU A 44 12.61 13.72 -1.65
C LEU A 44 12.88 12.64 -0.59
N LEU A 45 11.94 11.71 -0.39
CA LEU A 45 12.09 10.61 0.55
C LEU A 45 13.21 9.63 0.16
N GLU A 46 13.49 9.46 -1.13
CA GLU A 46 14.68 8.72 -1.60
C GLU A 46 16.00 9.38 -1.20
N LYS A 47 16.02 10.69 -0.99
CA LYS A 47 17.22 11.43 -0.58
C LYS A 47 17.38 11.50 0.94
N ASP A 48 16.27 11.70 1.64
CA ASP A 48 16.20 11.74 3.09
C ASP A 48 14.89 11.12 3.57
N PHE A 49 15.00 9.93 4.15
CA PHE A 49 13.84 9.19 4.67
C PHE A 49 13.54 9.49 6.15
N SER A 50 14.38 10.27 6.83
CA SER A 50 14.27 10.55 8.26
C SER A 50 12.91 11.12 8.69
N PRO A 51 12.29 12.08 7.94
CA PRO A 51 10.97 12.59 8.32
C PRO A 51 9.88 11.51 8.29
N ALA A 52 9.95 10.57 7.32
CA ALA A 52 9.02 9.46 7.23
C ALA A 52 9.23 8.47 8.38
N LEU A 53 10.48 8.17 8.77
CA LEU A 53 10.79 7.32 9.91
C LEU A 53 10.21 7.88 11.20
N ALA A 54 10.37 9.17 11.46
CA ALA A 54 9.81 9.81 12.65
C ALA A 54 8.28 9.70 12.69
N ALA A 55 7.60 9.94 11.56
CA ALA A 55 6.16 9.81 11.45
C ALA A 55 5.68 8.36 11.66
N LEU A 56 6.37 7.38 11.04
CA LEU A 56 6.07 5.95 11.20
C LEU A 56 6.24 5.48 12.65
N GLN A 57 7.26 5.98 13.35
CA GLN A 57 7.50 5.65 14.76
C GLN A 57 6.43 6.22 15.68
N ALA A 58 5.96 7.44 15.43
CA ALA A 58 4.98 8.13 16.27
C ALA A 58 3.54 7.58 16.12
N ALA A 59 3.23 6.90 15.03
CA ALA A 59 1.89 6.42 14.74
C ALA A 59 1.52 5.16 15.54
N ASP A 60 0.24 5.05 15.92
CA ASP A 60 -0.39 3.83 16.42
C ASP A 60 -0.96 3.00 15.27
N VAL A 61 -1.52 3.69 14.27
CA VAL A 61 -2.15 3.11 13.08
C VAL A 61 -1.57 3.71 11.81
N LEU A 62 -1.22 2.87 10.84
CA LEU A 62 -0.79 3.26 9.51
C LEU A 62 -1.96 3.07 8.53
N LEU A 63 -2.50 4.15 7.98
CA LEU A 63 -3.61 4.11 7.05
C LEU A 63 -3.12 4.45 5.63
N PHE A 64 -2.99 3.43 4.79
CA PHE A 64 -2.61 3.62 3.39
C PHE A 64 -3.79 4.17 2.59
N SER A 65 -3.62 5.33 1.96
CA SER A 65 -4.65 6.00 1.15
C SER A 65 -4.15 6.21 -0.27
N TYR A 66 -4.75 5.53 -1.26
CA TYR A 66 -4.25 5.59 -2.63
C TYR A 66 -5.31 5.22 -3.69
N PRO A 67 -5.23 5.80 -4.90
CA PRO A 67 -6.03 5.35 -6.04
C PRO A 67 -5.45 4.05 -6.61
N VAL A 68 -6.33 3.16 -7.10
CA VAL A 68 -5.91 1.97 -7.81
C VAL A 68 -5.74 2.29 -9.30
N TYR A 69 -4.57 1.98 -9.83
CA TYR A 69 -4.25 2.12 -11.26
C TYR A 69 -4.02 0.74 -11.87
N THR A 70 -4.92 0.32 -12.75
CA THR A 70 -4.81 -0.96 -13.45
C THR A 70 -4.49 -2.12 -12.49
N PHE A 71 -5.40 -2.36 -11.52
CA PHE A 71 -5.35 -3.41 -10.50
C PHE A 71 -4.34 -3.25 -9.36
N ILE A 72 -3.38 -2.33 -9.46
CA ILE A 72 -2.29 -2.21 -8.49
C ILE A 72 -2.21 -0.80 -7.85
N ALA A 73 -1.48 -0.74 -6.75
CA ALA A 73 -1.13 0.53 -6.10
C ALA A 73 -0.17 1.36 -7.00
N PRO A 74 -0.13 2.70 -6.84
CA PRO A 74 0.81 3.54 -7.58
C PRO A 74 2.26 3.13 -7.34
N SER A 75 3.10 3.21 -8.38
CA SER A 75 4.52 2.85 -8.29
C SER A 75 5.28 3.63 -7.21
N GLN A 76 4.88 4.86 -6.94
CA GLN A 76 5.45 5.67 -5.86
C GLN A 76 5.17 5.05 -4.48
N LEU A 77 4.00 4.44 -4.28
CA LEU A 77 3.69 3.75 -3.03
C LEU A 77 4.50 2.45 -2.91
N HIS A 78 4.70 1.72 -4.00
CA HIS A 78 5.61 0.58 -4.02
C HIS A 78 7.01 1.01 -3.57
N ARG A 79 7.55 2.09 -4.16
CA ARG A 79 8.88 2.60 -3.78
C ARG A 79 8.95 3.06 -2.33
N PHE A 80 7.88 3.67 -1.81
CA PHE A 80 7.80 4.05 -0.40
C PHE A 80 7.90 2.83 0.52
N ILE A 81 7.17 1.75 0.21
CA ILE A 81 7.21 0.50 0.99
C ILE A 81 8.60 -0.14 0.94
N GLU A 82 9.28 -0.10 -0.20
CA GLU A 82 10.67 -0.54 -0.32
C GLU A 82 11.59 0.26 0.62
N LEU A 83 11.47 1.60 0.63
CA LEU A 83 12.25 2.45 1.53
C LEU A 83 11.97 2.15 3.01
N VAL A 84 10.72 1.85 3.38
CA VAL A 84 10.38 1.38 4.74
C VAL A 84 11.12 0.09 5.06
N LYS A 85 11.13 -0.89 4.16
CA LYS A 85 11.85 -2.16 4.34
C LYS A 85 13.37 -1.96 4.39
N GLU A 86 13.92 -1.15 3.48
CA GLU A 86 15.35 -0.81 3.43
C GLU A 86 15.84 -0.12 4.70
N SER A 87 14.96 0.66 5.36
CA SER A 87 15.31 1.38 6.59
C SER A 87 15.50 0.48 7.82
N GLY A 88 14.98 -0.74 7.79
CA GLY A 88 15.02 -1.66 8.92
C GLY A 88 14.21 -1.23 10.14
N ILE A 89 13.28 -0.27 9.99
CA ILE A 89 12.43 0.20 11.09
C ILE A 89 11.58 -0.94 11.65
N ASN A 90 11.51 -1.04 12.98
CA ASN A 90 10.60 -1.99 13.63
C ASN A 90 9.21 -1.38 13.77
N LEU A 91 8.23 -1.95 13.06
CA LEU A 91 6.83 -1.57 13.12
C LEU A 91 5.96 -2.63 13.81
N SER A 92 6.56 -3.65 14.41
CA SER A 92 5.84 -4.75 15.05
C SER A 92 4.85 -4.25 16.10
N GLY A 93 3.64 -4.79 16.05
CA GLY A 93 2.56 -4.46 16.99
C GLY A 93 1.75 -3.23 16.63
N LYS A 94 2.19 -2.38 15.70
CA LYS A 94 1.37 -1.29 15.16
C LYS A 94 0.30 -1.85 14.22
N TYR A 95 -0.81 -1.12 14.12
CA TYR A 95 -1.91 -1.52 13.23
C TYR A 95 -1.74 -0.90 11.84
N ALA A 96 -2.33 -1.55 10.85
CA ALA A 96 -2.39 -1.03 9.49
C ALA A 96 -3.72 -1.35 8.83
N SER A 97 -4.20 -0.43 8.00
CA SER A 97 -5.35 -0.62 7.11
C SER A 97 -5.17 0.20 5.84
N GLN A 98 -6.15 0.16 4.95
CA GLN A 98 -6.08 0.91 3.69
C GLN A 98 -7.44 1.41 3.23
N ILE A 99 -7.42 2.54 2.53
CA ILE A 99 -8.54 3.09 1.79
C ILE A 99 -8.11 3.24 0.33
N THR A 100 -8.86 2.65 -0.58
CA THR A 100 -8.63 2.78 -2.01
C THR A 100 -9.81 3.44 -2.71
N THR A 101 -9.55 4.08 -3.85
CA THR A 101 -10.59 4.45 -4.80
C THR A 101 -10.35 3.74 -6.12
N SER A 102 -11.40 3.02 -6.56
CA SER A 102 -11.47 2.32 -7.85
C SER A 102 -12.92 2.37 -8.34
N LYS A 103 -13.29 1.52 -9.28
CA LYS A 103 -14.69 1.32 -9.68
C LYS A 103 -15.32 0.10 -8.95
N HIS A 104 -15.05 -0.07 -7.65
CA HIS A 104 -15.45 -1.21 -6.81
C HIS A 104 -15.01 -2.59 -7.30
N PHE A 105 -14.12 -2.64 -8.26
CA PHE A 105 -13.57 -3.87 -8.79
C PHE A 105 -12.14 -3.64 -9.27
N TYR A 106 -11.40 -4.73 -9.44
CA TYR A 106 -9.99 -4.69 -9.83
C TYR A 106 -9.01 -4.14 -8.79
N ASP A 107 -9.40 -4.00 -7.55
CA ASP A 107 -8.53 -3.55 -6.46
C ASP A 107 -8.02 -4.69 -5.56
N THR A 108 -8.53 -5.90 -5.71
CA THR A 108 -8.13 -7.07 -4.92
C THR A 108 -6.62 -7.27 -4.90
N THR A 109 -5.94 -7.13 -6.05
CA THR A 109 -4.48 -7.27 -6.15
C THR A 109 -3.77 -6.16 -5.38
N ALA A 110 -4.26 -4.92 -5.46
CA ALA A 110 -3.71 -3.79 -4.73
C ALA A 110 -3.88 -3.98 -3.22
N HIS A 111 -5.06 -4.41 -2.76
CA HIS A 111 -5.33 -4.71 -1.36
C HIS A 111 -4.43 -5.82 -0.83
N ARG A 112 -4.29 -6.90 -1.61
CA ARG A 112 -3.42 -8.00 -1.24
C ARG A 112 -1.96 -7.60 -1.15
N TYR A 113 -1.49 -6.78 -2.09
CA TYR A 113 -0.14 -6.24 -2.06
C TYR A 113 0.17 -5.48 -0.76
N ILE A 114 -0.73 -4.60 -0.32
CA ILE A 114 -0.56 -3.87 0.95
C ILE A 114 -0.61 -4.83 2.14
N GLN A 115 -1.58 -5.75 2.18
CA GLN A 115 -1.72 -6.74 3.25
C GLN A 115 -0.45 -7.59 3.42
N ASP A 116 0.09 -8.13 2.33
CA ASP A 116 1.29 -8.96 2.35
C ASP A 116 2.53 -8.15 2.81
N ASN A 117 2.66 -6.89 2.37
CA ASN A 117 3.73 -6.02 2.82
C ASN A 117 3.59 -5.61 4.30
N CYS A 118 2.35 -5.41 4.79
CA CYS A 118 2.10 -5.20 6.21
C CYS A 118 2.54 -6.42 7.04
N ALA A 119 2.25 -7.64 6.56
CA ALA A 119 2.69 -8.87 7.22
C ALA A 119 4.23 -8.97 7.25
N ASP A 120 4.90 -8.68 6.13
CA ASP A 120 6.38 -8.65 6.06
C ASP A 120 7.01 -7.64 7.05
N LEU A 121 6.32 -6.52 7.30
CA LEU A 121 6.76 -5.47 8.23
C LEU A 121 6.34 -5.73 9.69
N GLY A 122 5.66 -6.84 9.98
CA GLY A 122 5.18 -7.18 11.32
C GLY A 122 3.99 -6.35 11.79
N LEU A 123 3.31 -5.65 10.88
CA LEU A 123 2.12 -4.86 11.16
C LEU A 123 0.89 -5.76 11.35
N ARG A 124 0.00 -5.35 12.24
CA ARG A 124 -1.30 -5.99 12.49
C ARG A 124 -2.31 -5.43 11.51
N TYR A 125 -2.51 -6.13 10.41
CA TYR A 125 -3.37 -5.65 9.33
C TYR A 125 -4.86 -5.85 9.65
N ILE A 126 -5.68 -4.85 9.34
CA ILE A 126 -7.15 -4.87 9.39
C ILE A 126 -7.66 -4.56 7.98
N SER A 127 -8.71 -5.28 7.57
CA SER A 127 -9.28 -5.16 6.23
C SER A 127 -9.60 -3.72 5.85
N GLY A 128 -9.27 -3.35 4.62
CA GLY A 128 -9.41 -1.99 4.12
C GLY A 128 -10.74 -1.72 3.41
N LEU A 129 -10.96 -0.45 3.10
CA LEU A 129 -12.10 0.05 2.34
C LEU A 129 -11.77 0.13 0.85
N SER A 130 -12.63 -0.50 0.02
CA SER A 130 -12.67 -0.30 -1.44
C SER A 130 -13.80 0.67 -1.77
N ALA A 131 -13.46 1.92 -2.12
CA ALA A 131 -14.43 2.96 -2.43
C ALA A 131 -14.46 3.32 -3.92
N ASP A 132 -15.56 3.89 -4.38
CA ASP A 132 -15.64 4.59 -5.66
C ASP A 132 -15.37 6.10 -5.45
N MET A 133 -15.00 6.78 -6.51
CA MET A 133 -14.74 8.22 -6.49
C MET A 133 -15.97 9.06 -6.14
N GLU A 134 -17.17 8.51 -6.33
CA GLU A 134 -18.43 9.21 -6.10
C GLU A 134 -19.10 8.83 -4.77
N ASP A 135 -18.56 7.87 -4.02
CA ASP A 135 -19.20 7.34 -2.81
C ASP A 135 -19.53 8.41 -1.78
N LEU A 136 -18.63 9.37 -1.54
CA LEU A 136 -18.88 10.44 -0.58
C LEU A 136 -19.99 11.43 -1.03
N THR A 137 -20.42 11.37 -2.28
CA THR A 137 -21.55 12.18 -2.77
C THR A 137 -22.91 11.56 -2.46
N HIS A 138 -22.91 10.32 -1.95
CA HIS A 138 -24.11 9.54 -1.66
C HIS A 138 -24.12 9.05 -0.22
N GLU A 139 -25.29 9.10 0.41
CA GLU A 139 -25.48 8.66 1.80
C GLU A 139 -25.00 7.21 2.04
N LYS A 140 -25.20 6.32 1.06
CA LYS A 140 -24.73 4.94 1.16
C LYS A 140 -23.21 4.86 1.30
N GLY A 141 -22.48 5.56 0.44
CA GLY A 141 -21.02 5.56 0.47
C GLY A 141 -20.47 6.23 1.72
N GLN A 142 -21.11 7.31 2.22
CA GLN A 142 -20.76 7.92 3.49
C GLN A 142 -20.88 6.92 4.64
N LYS A 143 -22.00 6.19 4.74
CA LYS A 143 -22.20 5.15 5.75
C LYS A 143 -21.20 3.99 5.64
N GLU A 144 -20.80 3.60 4.44
CA GLU A 144 -19.78 2.57 4.24
C GLU A 144 -18.41 3.03 4.75
N VAL A 145 -18.06 4.29 4.52
CA VAL A 145 -16.81 4.90 5.04
C VAL A 145 -16.83 4.98 6.57
N GLU A 146 -17.95 5.42 7.16
CA GLU A 146 -18.13 5.48 8.61
C GLU A 146 -18.05 4.09 9.25
N ALA A 147 -18.81 3.12 8.71
CA ALA A 147 -18.77 1.74 9.20
C ALA A 147 -17.38 1.09 9.09
N PHE A 148 -16.64 1.40 8.03
CA PHE A 148 -15.25 0.96 7.91
C PHE A 148 -14.38 1.53 9.05
N PHE A 149 -14.51 2.81 9.33
CA PHE A 149 -13.68 3.46 10.35
C PHE A 149 -14.03 2.94 11.75
N ASP A 150 -15.32 2.82 12.06
CA ASP A 150 -15.79 2.21 13.31
C ASP A 150 -15.24 0.78 13.48
N PHE A 151 -15.27 -0.01 12.41
CA PHE A 151 -14.69 -1.35 12.39
C PHE A 151 -13.18 -1.33 12.63
N LEU A 152 -12.45 -0.41 12.00
CA LEU A 152 -11.01 -0.24 12.20
C LEU A 152 -10.70 0.07 13.66
N ILE A 153 -11.34 1.08 14.22
CA ILE A 153 -11.11 1.53 15.60
C ILE A 153 -11.45 0.43 16.60
N TRP A 154 -12.62 -0.21 16.42
CA TRP A 154 -13.04 -1.32 17.28
C TRP A 154 -12.02 -2.46 17.30
N ASN A 155 -11.49 -2.86 16.15
CA ASN A 155 -10.46 -3.91 16.08
C ASN A 155 -9.17 -3.51 16.79
N VAL A 156 -8.72 -2.25 16.62
CA VAL A 156 -7.52 -1.74 17.31
C VAL A 156 -7.71 -1.78 18.83
N GLU A 157 -8.85 -1.31 19.33
CA GLU A 157 -9.16 -1.26 20.77
C GLU A 157 -9.25 -2.64 21.42
N HIS A 158 -9.77 -3.63 20.66
CA HIS A 158 -9.94 -5.01 21.16
C HIS A 158 -8.75 -5.92 20.83
N GLY A 159 -7.73 -5.42 20.16
CA GLY A 159 -6.53 -6.20 19.86
C GLY A 159 -6.71 -7.21 18.73
N PHE A 160 -7.70 -7.06 17.85
CA PHE A 160 -7.92 -7.96 16.71
C PHE A 160 -7.18 -7.49 15.46
N CYS A 161 -6.83 -8.43 14.63
CA CYS A 161 -6.26 -8.20 13.30
C CYS A 161 -6.49 -9.43 12.42
N GLU A 162 -6.35 -9.28 11.13
CA GLU A 162 -6.37 -10.41 10.21
C GLU A 162 -5.15 -11.32 10.42
N ARG A 163 -5.35 -12.61 10.24
CA ARG A 163 -4.21 -13.53 10.23
C ARG A 163 -3.41 -13.28 8.96
N PRO A 164 -2.07 -13.22 9.04
CA PRO A 164 -1.26 -13.24 7.83
C PRO A 164 -1.68 -14.43 6.99
N SER A 165 -1.83 -14.24 5.69
CA SER A 165 -2.05 -15.38 4.82
C SER A 165 -0.89 -16.35 4.98
N ALA A 166 -1.24 -17.64 5.03
CA ALA A 166 -0.38 -18.76 5.39
C ALA A 166 1.09 -18.55 5.01
N THR A 167 1.95 -18.84 5.98
CA THR A 167 3.42 -18.86 5.90
C THR A 167 3.90 -18.99 4.46
N ARG A 168 4.64 -17.99 4.01
CA ARG A 168 5.42 -18.07 2.79
C ARG A 168 6.23 -19.37 2.88
N THR A 169 5.78 -20.39 2.18
CA THR A 169 6.61 -21.60 2.01
C THR A 169 7.85 -21.12 1.29
N ASP A 170 9.02 -21.33 1.89
CA ASP A 170 10.29 -21.04 1.24
C ASP A 170 10.27 -21.69 -0.15
N TYR A 171 10.08 -20.85 -1.17
CA TYR A 171 10.09 -21.30 -2.55
C TYR A 171 11.54 -21.58 -2.90
N THR A 172 11.92 -22.85 -2.83
CA THR A 172 13.17 -23.30 -3.43
C THR A 172 12.95 -23.37 -4.93
N PRO A 173 13.60 -22.52 -5.73
CA PRO A 173 13.42 -22.55 -7.19
C PRO A 173 13.79 -23.94 -7.70
N VAL A 174 12.81 -24.63 -8.26
CA VAL A 174 13.11 -25.89 -8.98
C VAL A 174 13.89 -25.51 -10.24
N PRO A 175 15.07 -26.08 -10.49
CA PRO A 175 15.79 -25.80 -11.73
C PRO A 175 14.91 -26.13 -12.92
N VAL A 176 14.53 -25.10 -13.68
CA VAL A 176 13.81 -25.30 -14.93
C VAL A 176 14.81 -25.83 -15.95
N THR A 177 14.72 -27.11 -16.27
CA THR A 177 15.43 -27.64 -17.44
C THR A 177 14.75 -27.09 -18.68
N VAL A 178 15.35 -26.05 -19.26
CA VAL A 178 14.86 -25.53 -20.56
C VAL A 178 15.04 -26.63 -21.57
N PRO A 179 13.97 -27.15 -22.22
CA PRO A 179 14.14 -28.12 -23.26
C PRO A 179 14.99 -27.50 -24.38
N VAL A 180 16.09 -28.15 -24.74
CA VAL A 180 16.89 -27.74 -25.88
C VAL A 180 16.01 -27.94 -27.11
N CYS A 181 15.46 -26.86 -27.65
CA CYS A 181 14.79 -26.93 -28.93
C CYS A 181 15.82 -27.37 -29.97
N PRO A 182 15.56 -28.44 -30.75
CA PRO A 182 16.42 -28.77 -31.86
C PRO A 182 16.52 -27.55 -32.78
N ASN A 183 17.73 -27.21 -33.18
CA ASN A 183 18.07 -26.08 -34.04
C ASN A 183 17.31 -26.15 -35.38
N GLU A 184 16.07 -25.71 -35.40
CA GLU A 184 15.49 -25.21 -36.63
C GLU A 184 15.90 -23.75 -36.75
N SER A 185 16.68 -23.42 -37.73
CA SER A 185 17.10 -22.06 -38.05
C SER A 185 15.88 -21.21 -38.38
N LYS A 186 15.23 -20.66 -37.38
CA LYS A 186 14.18 -19.68 -37.57
C LYS A 186 14.84 -18.33 -37.88
N THR A 187 14.75 -17.96 -39.17
CA THR A 187 15.12 -16.63 -39.63
C THR A 187 14.10 -15.63 -39.10
N GLY A 188 14.37 -15.02 -37.98
CA GLY A 188 13.54 -13.97 -37.38
C GLY A 188 14.29 -13.25 -36.25
N ASN A 189 14.14 -11.93 -36.19
CA ASN A 189 14.70 -11.15 -35.10
C ASN A 189 13.74 -11.21 -33.90
N VAL A 190 14.24 -11.64 -32.73
CA VAL A 190 13.53 -11.57 -31.48
C VAL A 190 14.02 -10.31 -30.75
N VAL A 191 13.08 -9.39 -30.45
CA VAL A 191 13.37 -8.22 -29.65
C VAL A 191 12.85 -8.50 -28.25
N ILE A 192 13.75 -8.53 -27.27
CA ILE A 192 13.39 -8.65 -25.87
C ILE A 192 13.36 -7.23 -25.29
N VAL A 193 12.20 -6.77 -24.86
CA VAL A 193 12.07 -5.51 -24.11
C VAL A 193 12.02 -5.87 -22.63
N ALA A 194 13.06 -5.50 -21.91
CA ALA A 194 13.15 -5.73 -20.47
C ALA A 194 13.46 -4.41 -19.75
N ASP A 195 12.74 -4.13 -18.68
CA ASP A 195 13.07 -3.03 -17.76
C ASP A 195 14.16 -3.52 -16.80
N VAL A 196 15.37 -3.62 -17.30
CA VAL A 196 16.55 -3.98 -16.50
C VAL A 196 17.41 -2.74 -16.33
N ARG A 197 17.57 -2.26 -15.11
CA ARG A 197 18.62 -1.30 -14.79
C ARG A 197 19.97 -1.99 -14.99
N VAL A 198 20.63 -1.65 -16.07
CA VAL A 198 22.01 -2.06 -16.27
C VAL A 198 22.85 -1.32 -15.23
N SER A 199 23.22 -1.98 -14.13
CA SER A 199 24.25 -1.48 -13.24
C SER A 199 25.53 -1.41 -14.04
N GLY A 200 25.97 -0.19 -14.36
CA GLY A 200 27.20 0.04 -15.11
C GLY A 200 28.37 -0.65 -14.41
N ARG A 201 28.95 -1.64 -15.05
CA ARG A 201 30.31 -2.05 -14.76
C ARG A 201 31.23 -0.93 -15.24
N LYS A 202 32.00 -0.34 -14.30
CA LYS A 202 33.27 0.32 -14.65
C LYS A 202 34.27 -0.73 -15.05
#